data_8734747605f9ac61b564eb84a7696a05
#
_entry.id   8734747605f9ac61b564eb84a7696a05
#
_cell.length_a   1.000
_cell.length_b   1.000
_cell.length_c   1.000
_cell.angle_alpha   90.00
_cell.angle_beta   90.00
_cell.angle_gamma   90.00
#
_symmetry.space_group_name_H-M   'P 1'
#
loop_
_entity.id
_entity.type
_entity.pdbx_description
1 polymer ?
#
loop_
_entity_poly.entity_id
_entity_poly.type
_entity_poly.pdbx_seq_one_letter_code
_entity_poly.pdbx_strand_id
1 'polypeptide(L)'
;MNNEDNKDYTRREVEEVVPVLAYDKLTDCNRSFLVDVRTQAEWSFVGTPGCQSMKNDVIFCEWASFPNMVKKPEFLENLLSHLNLERSDNIFFICRSGARSFQAALELSGFLGGSGKVFSGVSCFNVKYGFEGGLSDDSQRGGVNGWKFSNLPWQQL
;
A
#
# COMPACT_ATOMS: atom_id res chain seq x y z
N MET A 1 11.36 -2.54 -37.52
CA MET A 1 11.19 -3.42 -36.35
C MET A 1 11.13 -2.54 -35.12
N ASN A 2 9.94 -2.32 -34.64
CA ASN A 2 9.76 -1.54 -33.41
C ASN A 2 10.06 -2.41 -32.21
N ASN A 3 11.03 -1.99 -31.40
CA ASN A 3 11.40 -2.63 -30.13
C ASN A 3 10.31 -2.51 -29.04
N GLU A 4 9.09 -2.14 -29.41
CA GLU A 4 7.97 -1.99 -28.47
C GLU A 4 7.24 -3.31 -28.19
N ASP A 5 7.45 -4.34 -29.01
CA ASP A 5 6.70 -5.60 -28.90
C ASP A 5 7.26 -6.59 -27.87
N ASN A 6 8.33 -6.23 -27.16
CA ASN A 6 8.96 -7.10 -26.17
C ASN A 6 8.94 -6.51 -24.76
N LYS A 7 7.89 -5.77 -24.42
CA LYS A 7 7.64 -5.41 -23.03
C LYS A 7 7.32 -6.68 -22.25
N ASP A 8 8.21 -7.02 -21.33
CA ASP A 8 8.00 -8.12 -20.40
C ASP A 8 6.89 -7.71 -19.41
N TYR A 9 5.64 -8.07 -19.73
CA TYR A 9 4.49 -7.79 -18.87
C TYR A 9 4.48 -8.62 -17.58
N THR A 10 5.43 -9.54 -17.40
CA THR A 10 5.58 -10.32 -16.17
C THR A 10 6.34 -9.55 -15.09
N ARG A 11 7.08 -8.50 -15.48
CA ARG A 11 7.82 -7.65 -14.55
C ARG A 11 7.11 -6.31 -14.39
N ARG A 12 6.69 -6.04 -13.16
CA ARG A 12 6.19 -4.72 -12.77
C ARG A 12 7.04 -4.18 -11.63
N GLU A 13 7.24 -2.88 -11.66
CA GLU A 13 7.95 -2.18 -10.62
C GLU A 13 6.98 -1.68 -9.55
N VAL A 14 7.43 -1.69 -8.30
CA VAL A 14 6.77 -1.01 -7.21
C VAL A 14 7.54 0.27 -6.94
N GLU A 15 6.86 1.40 -7.04
CA GLU A 15 7.45 2.70 -6.73
C GLU A 15 7.33 2.99 -5.23
N GLU A 16 8.41 3.51 -4.65
CA GLU A 16 8.40 4.07 -3.31
C GLU A 16 7.88 5.51 -3.37
N VAL A 17 6.94 5.85 -2.51
CA VAL A 17 6.36 7.18 -2.43
C VAL A 17 6.29 7.63 -0.97
N VAL A 18 6.75 8.87 -0.69
CA VAL A 18 6.63 9.42 0.65
C VAL A 18 5.16 9.67 1.02
N PRO A 19 4.79 9.62 2.31
CA PRO A 19 3.39 9.71 2.73
C PRO A 19 2.64 10.93 2.20
N VAL A 20 3.27 12.09 2.18
CA VAL A 20 2.63 13.34 1.70
C VAL A 20 2.23 13.23 0.24
N LEU A 21 3.07 12.68 -0.62
CA LEU A 21 2.77 12.50 -2.04
C LEU A 21 1.71 11.42 -2.26
N ALA A 22 1.73 10.35 -1.48
CA ALA A 22 0.67 9.34 -1.51
C ALA A 22 -0.68 9.96 -1.14
N TYR A 23 -0.72 10.74 -0.07
CA TYR A 23 -1.93 11.41 0.39
C TYR A 23 -2.48 12.38 -0.68
N ASP A 24 -1.62 13.14 -1.34
CA ASP A 24 -2.04 14.04 -2.43
C ASP A 24 -2.75 13.27 -3.55
N LYS A 25 -2.21 12.13 -3.96
CA LYS A 25 -2.86 11.26 -4.95
C LYS A 25 -4.18 10.70 -4.46
N LEU A 26 -4.24 10.27 -3.20
CA LEU A 26 -5.45 9.69 -2.59
C LEU A 26 -6.58 10.70 -2.45
N THR A 27 -6.28 11.98 -2.38
CA THR A 27 -7.26 13.07 -2.32
C THR A 27 -7.64 13.63 -3.68
N ASP A 28 -6.77 13.58 -4.67
CA ASP A 28 -6.97 14.20 -5.97
C ASP A 28 -7.48 13.24 -7.05
N CYS A 29 -7.15 11.95 -6.94
CA CYS A 29 -7.47 10.97 -7.98
C CYS A 29 -8.54 9.99 -7.51
N ASN A 30 -9.68 9.95 -8.24
CA ASN A 30 -10.81 9.09 -7.92
C ASN A 30 -10.49 7.58 -7.95
N ARG A 31 -9.48 7.18 -8.72
CA ARG A 31 -9.06 5.78 -8.85
C ARG A 31 -7.75 5.52 -8.12
N SER A 32 -7.58 6.12 -6.95
CA SER A 32 -6.46 5.89 -6.04
C SER A 32 -6.96 5.24 -4.75
N PHE A 33 -6.33 4.17 -4.34
CA PHE A 33 -6.74 3.35 -3.20
C PHE A 33 -5.57 3.14 -2.25
N LEU A 34 -5.84 3.23 -0.95
CA LEU A 34 -4.86 2.91 0.10
C LEU A 34 -5.22 1.56 0.71
N VAL A 35 -4.29 0.63 0.68
CA VAL A 35 -4.41 -0.69 1.30
C VAL A 35 -3.51 -0.73 2.53
N ASP A 36 -4.11 -0.84 3.71
CA ASP A 36 -3.39 -1.03 4.96
C ASP A 36 -3.23 -2.52 5.22
N VAL A 37 -1.99 -3.00 5.12
CA VAL A 37 -1.67 -4.42 5.22
C VAL A 37 -1.18 -4.84 6.60
N ARG A 38 -1.34 -3.95 7.59
CA ARG A 38 -1.03 -4.24 8.99
C ARG A 38 -2.00 -5.26 9.57
N THR A 39 -1.85 -5.54 10.83
CA THR A 39 -2.73 -6.46 11.58
C THR A 39 -3.87 -5.72 12.27
N GLN A 40 -4.92 -6.43 12.60
CA GLN A 40 -6.02 -5.89 13.38
C GLN A 40 -5.56 -5.34 14.74
N ALA A 41 -4.58 -5.98 15.37
CA ALA A 41 -4.00 -5.49 16.61
C ALA A 41 -3.40 -4.09 16.43
N GLU A 42 -2.67 -3.86 15.35
CA GLU A 42 -2.09 -2.56 15.04
C GLU A 42 -3.18 -1.51 14.77
N TRP A 43 -4.21 -1.86 14.02
CA TRP A 43 -5.33 -0.93 13.78
C TRP A 43 -6.03 -0.53 15.07
N SER A 44 -6.24 -1.48 15.98
CA SER A 44 -6.95 -1.24 17.23
C SER A 44 -6.12 -0.43 18.23
N PHE A 45 -4.81 -0.70 18.34
CA PHE A 45 -3.97 -0.10 19.38
C PHE A 45 -3.14 1.08 18.91
N VAL A 46 -2.79 1.15 17.63
CA VAL A 46 -1.94 2.21 17.10
C VAL A 46 -2.74 3.28 16.37
N GLY A 47 -3.84 2.89 15.74
CA GLY A 47 -4.66 3.77 14.93
C GLY A 47 -4.60 3.43 13.44
N THR A 48 -5.38 4.16 12.64
CA THR A 48 -5.54 3.93 11.21
C THR A 48 -5.39 5.22 10.42
N PRO A 49 -4.80 5.15 9.20
CA PRO A 49 -4.75 6.31 8.32
C PRO A 49 -6.13 6.58 7.74
N GLY A 50 -6.33 7.79 7.27
CA GLY A 50 -7.49 8.14 6.47
C GLY A 50 -8.32 9.27 7.02
N CYS A 51 -9.13 9.80 6.14
CA CYS A 51 -10.08 10.86 6.42
C CYS A 51 -11.10 10.96 5.29
N GLN A 52 -12.12 11.80 5.50
CA GLN A 52 -13.17 12.06 4.50
C GLN A 52 -12.66 12.74 3.23
N SER A 53 -11.48 13.37 3.27
CA SER A 53 -10.89 14.03 2.08
C SER A 53 -10.34 13.04 1.06
N MET A 54 -10.08 11.80 1.45
CA MET A 54 -9.66 10.75 0.53
C MET A 54 -10.83 10.31 -0.33
N LYS A 55 -10.56 10.03 -1.61
CA LYS A 55 -11.61 9.67 -2.58
C LYS A 55 -12.23 8.31 -2.32
N ASN A 56 -11.51 7.41 -1.68
CA ASN A 56 -11.98 6.07 -1.35
C ASN A 56 -11.64 5.71 0.09
N ASP A 57 -12.46 4.85 0.69
CA ASP A 57 -12.17 4.30 2.01
C ASP A 57 -10.90 3.46 2.00
N VAL A 58 -10.19 3.47 3.12
CA VAL A 58 -9.01 2.61 3.29
C VAL A 58 -9.44 1.14 3.25
N ILE A 59 -8.71 0.35 2.49
CA ILE A 59 -8.91 -1.10 2.43
C ILE A 59 -8.00 -1.75 3.47
N PHE A 60 -8.60 -2.43 4.45
CA PHE A 60 -7.88 -3.15 5.49
C PHE A 60 -7.74 -4.61 5.11
N CYS A 61 -6.51 -5.05 4.85
CA CYS A 61 -6.26 -6.41 4.38
C CYS A 61 -4.91 -6.89 4.92
N GLU A 62 -4.94 -7.70 5.95
CA GLU A 62 -3.72 -8.20 6.60
C GLU A 62 -2.87 -9.03 5.64
N TRP A 63 -1.58 -8.69 5.53
CA TRP A 63 -0.61 -9.47 4.79
C TRP A 63 -0.01 -10.61 5.62
N ALA A 64 0.10 -10.41 6.94
CA ALA A 64 0.62 -11.39 7.89
C ALA A 64 -0.22 -11.43 9.15
N SER A 65 -0.23 -12.56 9.84
CA SER A 65 -0.99 -12.77 11.07
C SER A 65 -0.17 -12.41 12.30
N PHE A 66 -0.77 -11.63 13.20
CA PHE A 66 -0.24 -11.36 14.53
C PHE A 66 -0.55 -12.56 15.47
N PRO A 67 0.33 -12.92 16.44
CA PRO A 67 1.56 -12.23 16.82
C PRO A 67 2.83 -12.69 16.08
N ASN A 68 2.82 -13.84 15.44
CA ASN A 68 4.03 -14.44 14.87
C ASN A 68 4.40 -13.92 13.49
N MET A 69 3.58 -13.03 12.93
CA MET A 69 3.80 -12.39 11.64
C MET A 69 4.02 -13.37 10.50
N VAL A 70 3.22 -14.43 10.49
CA VAL A 70 3.23 -15.42 9.41
C VAL A 70 2.43 -14.90 8.24
N LYS A 71 3.04 -14.88 7.06
CA LYS A 71 2.38 -14.41 5.82
C LYS A 71 1.11 -15.22 5.56
N LYS A 72 0.02 -14.52 5.23
CA LYS A 72 -1.26 -15.13 4.87
C LYS A 72 -1.23 -15.61 3.41
N PRO A 73 -1.38 -16.91 3.13
CA PRO A 73 -1.39 -17.41 1.75
C PRO A 73 -2.55 -16.86 0.92
N GLU A 74 -3.67 -16.53 1.57
CA GLU A 74 -4.89 -16.00 0.94
C GLU A 74 -4.90 -14.48 0.76
N PHE A 75 -3.79 -13.78 1.06
CA PHE A 75 -3.74 -12.31 1.00
C PHE A 75 -4.20 -11.75 -0.35
N LEU A 76 -3.64 -12.25 -1.44
CA LEU A 76 -3.95 -11.74 -2.77
C LEU A 76 -5.42 -11.96 -3.14
N GLU A 77 -5.97 -13.12 -2.85
CA GLU A 77 -7.37 -13.43 -3.08
C GLU A 77 -8.28 -12.49 -2.27
N ASN A 78 -7.98 -12.30 -0.98
CA ASN A 78 -8.71 -11.37 -0.12
C ASN A 78 -8.62 -9.93 -0.64
N LEU A 79 -7.45 -9.49 -1.04
CA LEU A 79 -7.25 -8.14 -1.58
C LEU A 79 -8.09 -7.94 -2.85
N LEU A 80 -8.02 -8.88 -3.77
CA LEU A 80 -8.76 -8.78 -5.04
C LEU A 80 -10.27 -8.79 -4.84
N SER A 81 -10.77 -9.39 -3.76
CA SER A 81 -12.20 -9.33 -3.41
C SER A 81 -12.66 -7.92 -3.01
N HIS A 82 -11.74 -7.06 -2.57
CA HIS A 82 -12.01 -5.68 -2.18
C HIS A 82 -11.70 -4.65 -3.28
N LEU A 83 -11.00 -5.06 -4.32
CA LEU A 83 -10.61 -4.20 -5.43
C LEU A 83 -11.41 -4.54 -6.69
N ASN A 84 -12.07 -3.54 -7.25
CA ASN A 84 -12.65 -3.63 -8.58
C ASN A 84 -11.73 -2.85 -9.53
N LEU A 85 -10.63 -3.52 -9.94
CA LEU A 85 -9.55 -2.88 -10.68
C LEU A 85 -10.00 -2.38 -12.06
N GLU A 86 -9.55 -1.18 -12.40
CA GLU A 86 -9.65 -0.58 -13.73
C GLU A 86 -8.25 -0.33 -14.29
N ARG A 87 -8.20 0.04 -15.57
CA ARG A 87 -6.95 0.07 -16.36
C ARG A 87 -5.85 0.99 -15.83
N SER A 88 -6.21 2.02 -15.07
CA SER A 88 -5.26 3.05 -14.64
C SER A 88 -5.35 3.35 -13.15
N ASP A 89 -5.72 2.36 -12.36
CA ASP A 89 -5.80 2.52 -10.91
C ASP A 89 -4.42 2.69 -10.28
N ASN A 90 -4.37 3.48 -9.22
CA ASN A 90 -3.19 3.63 -8.38
C ASN A 90 -3.45 2.95 -7.04
N ILE A 91 -2.66 1.95 -6.71
CA ILE A 91 -2.80 1.18 -5.49
C ILE A 91 -1.61 1.44 -4.59
N PHE A 92 -1.86 2.05 -3.44
CA PHE A 92 -0.87 2.38 -2.43
C PHE A 92 -0.95 1.38 -1.29
N PHE A 93 0.17 0.85 -0.87
CA PHE A 93 0.26 -0.09 0.25
C PHE A 93 1.00 0.54 1.41
N ILE A 94 0.44 0.41 2.61
CA ILE A 94 1.02 0.94 3.83
C ILE A 94 1.10 -0.13 4.92
N CYS A 95 2.20 -0.15 5.64
CA CYS A 95 2.35 -0.94 6.86
C CYS A 95 2.97 -0.09 7.97
N ARG A 96 3.63 -0.70 8.96
CA ARG A 96 4.21 0.07 10.06
C ARG A 96 5.39 0.94 9.63
N SER A 97 6.33 0.37 8.88
CA SER A 97 7.58 1.05 8.49
C SER A 97 7.99 0.85 7.03
N GLY A 98 7.20 0.11 6.25
CA GLY A 98 7.38 -0.04 4.81
C GLY A 98 7.76 -1.44 4.32
N ALA A 99 8.15 -2.36 5.20
CA ALA A 99 8.65 -3.68 4.78
C ALA A 99 7.55 -4.62 4.28
N ARG A 100 6.51 -4.84 5.06
CA ARG A 100 5.38 -5.72 4.68
C ARG A 100 4.63 -5.17 3.47
N SER A 101 4.39 -3.87 3.45
CA SER A 101 3.66 -3.21 2.36
C SER A 101 4.42 -3.29 1.04
N PHE A 102 5.74 -3.24 1.07
CA PHE A 102 6.56 -3.45 -0.14
C PHE A 102 6.35 -4.86 -0.70
N GLN A 103 6.38 -5.88 0.14
CA GLN A 103 6.15 -7.27 -0.27
C GLN A 103 4.72 -7.48 -0.78
N ALA A 104 3.73 -6.87 -0.13
CA ALA A 104 2.34 -6.91 -0.57
C ALA A 104 2.16 -6.26 -1.95
N ALA A 105 2.79 -5.12 -2.17
CA ALA A 105 2.77 -4.43 -3.46
C ALA A 105 3.43 -5.27 -4.56
N LEU A 106 4.54 -5.93 -4.27
CA LEU A 106 5.19 -6.85 -5.22
C LEU A 106 4.28 -8.02 -5.58
N GLU A 107 3.53 -8.55 -4.63
CA GLU A 107 2.63 -9.68 -4.87
C GLU A 107 1.49 -9.28 -5.82
N LEU A 108 0.85 -8.13 -5.62
CA LEU A 108 -0.15 -7.63 -6.54
C LEU A 108 0.47 -7.31 -7.91
N SER A 109 1.60 -6.64 -7.93
CA SER A 109 2.30 -6.26 -9.14
C SER A 109 2.66 -7.49 -10.00
N GLY A 110 3.13 -8.56 -9.37
CA GLY A 110 3.43 -9.83 -10.05
C GLY A 110 2.18 -10.48 -10.66
N PHE A 111 1.08 -10.48 -9.93
CA PHE A 111 -0.20 -10.97 -10.43
C PHE A 111 -0.68 -10.16 -11.64
N LEU A 112 -0.62 -8.83 -11.57
CA LEU A 112 -1.02 -7.94 -12.66
C LEU A 112 -0.13 -8.11 -13.89
N GLY A 113 1.16 -8.37 -13.70
CA GLY A 113 2.10 -8.70 -14.78
C GLY A 113 1.68 -9.92 -15.58
N GLY A 114 1.14 -10.95 -14.91
CA GLY A 114 0.61 -12.15 -15.54
C GLY A 114 -0.71 -11.96 -16.27
N SER A 115 -1.41 -10.85 -16.08
CA SER A 115 -2.68 -10.54 -16.74
C SER A 115 -2.53 -9.90 -18.12
N GLY A 116 -1.31 -9.73 -18.61
CA GLY A 116 -1.01 -9.13 -19.91
C GLY A 116 -1.28 -7.63 -19.94
N LYS A 117 -1.96 -7.16 -21.00
CA LYS A 117 -2.21 -5.72 -21.22
C LYS A 117 -3.42 -5.17 -20.44
N VAL A 118 -4.27 -6.02 -19.90
CA VAL A 118 -5.56 -5.61 -19.32
C VAL A 118 -5.36 -4.59 -18.19
N PHE A 119 -4.41 -4.86 -17.30
CA PHE A 119 -4.09 -3.99 -16.16
C PHE A 119 -2.70 -3.33 -16.29
N SER A 120 -2.21 -3.15 -17.50
CA SER A 120 -0.87 -2.58 -17.73
C SER A 120 -0.71 -1.15 -17.24
N GLY A 121 -1.81 -0.41 -17.10
CA GLY A 121 -1.83 0.96 -16.57
C GLY A 121 -2.00 1.05 -15.06
N VAL A 122 -2.23 -0.06 -14.36
CA VAL A 122 -2.32 -0.07 -12.90
C VAL A 122 -0.93 0.09 -12.30
N SER A 123 -0.78 1.02 -11.37
CA SER A 123 0.47 1.30 -10.68
C SER A 123 0.38 0.87 -9.22
N CYS A 124 1.40 0.17 -8.74
CA CYS A 124 1.53 -0.24 -7.36
C CYS A 124 2.62 0.58 -6.67
N PHE A 125 2.29 1.14 -5.51
CA PHE A 125 3.18 2.01 -4.74
C PHE A 125 3.33 1.47 -3.33
N ASN A 126 4.54 1.59 -2.79
CA ASN A 126 4.78 1.41 -1.37
C ASN A 126 4.87 2.78 -0.70
N VAL A 127 4.06 3.00 0.35
CA VAL A 127 4.16 4.21 1.16
C VAL A 127 5.41 4.10 2.03
N LYS A 128 6.43 4.84 1.63
CA LYS A 128 7.75 4.82 2.26
C LYS A 128 7.63 5.24 3.72
N TYR A 129 8.34 4.55 4.59
CA TYR A 129 8.34 4.74 6.04
C TYR A 129 7.04 4.32 6.74
N GLY A 130 5.97 3.99 6.00
CA GLY A 130 4.73 3.48 6.56
C GLY A 130 3.99 4.43 7.47
N PHE A 131 3.19 3.87 8.36
CA PHE A 131 2.32 4.62 9.26
C PHE A 131 3.07 5.23 10.44
N GLU A 132 4.01 4.48 11.04
CA GLU A 132 4.74 4.89 12.23
C GLU A 132 6.19 5.32 11.96
N GLY A 133 6.72 4.99 10.80
CA GLY A 133 8.08 5.36 10.42
C GLY A 133 9.17 4.45 10.97
N GLY A 134 10.40 4.90 10.77
CA GLY A 134 11.59 4.25 11.27
C GLY A 134 11.83 4.50 12.75
N LEU A 135 12.84 3.83 13.28
CA LEU A 135 13.26 3.98 14.67
C LEU A 135 14.14 5.23 14.83
N SER A 136 13.90 5.98 15.90
CA SER A 136 14.81 7.02 16.37
C SER A 136 16.07 6.42 17.01
N ASP A 137 17.02 7.28 17.41
CA ASP A 137 18.22 6.86 18.14
C ASP A 137 17.88 6.16 19.47
N ASP A 138 16.74 6.52 20.06
CA ASP A 138 16.20 5.88 21.27
C ASP A 138 15.34 4.65 20.97
N SER A 139 15.36 4.14 19.74
CA SER A 139 14.56 2.98 19.30
C SER A 139 13.05 3.19 19.43
N GLN A 140 12.58 4.40 19.13
CA GLN A 140 11.16 4.78 19.18
C GLN A 140 10.65 5.13 17.78
N ARG A 141 9.41 4.73 17.48
CA ARG A 141 8.75 5.08 16.23
C ARG A 141 7.86 6.33 16.42
N GLY A 142 7.52 6.98 15.32
CA GLY A 142 6.61 8.12 15.30
C GLY A 142 7.29 9.49 15.41
N GLY A 143 8.60 9.53 15.61
CA GLY A 143 9.35 10.77 15.80
C GLY A 143 10.35 11.10 14.71
N VAL A 144 10.44 10.30 13.65
CA VAL A 144 11.45 10.46 12.60
C VAL A 144 10.82 10.71 11.23
N ASN A 145 9.90 9.86 10.83
CA ASN A 145 9.22 9.92 9.55
C ASN A 145 7.94 9.08 9.59
N GLY A 146 7.24 8.97 8.46
CA GLY A 146 6.02 8.19 8.33
C GLY A 146 4.76 9.04 8.24
N TRP A 147 3.62 8.38 8.10
CA TRP A 147 2.31 9.01 7.93
C TRP A 147 1.96 9.94 9.11
N LYS A 148 2.05 9.44 10.33
CA LYS A 148 1.76 10.23 11.54
C LYS A 148 2.72 11.42 11.69
N PHE A 149 4.00 11.19 11.52
CA PHE A 149 5.03 12.23 11.63
C PHE A 149 4.82 13.36 10.60
N SER A 150 4.26 13.03 9.46
CA SER A 150 3.95 13.97 8.38
C SER A 150 2.67 14.77 8.62
N ASN A 151 2.04 14.64 9.77
CA ASN A 151 0.78 15.29 10.14
C ASN A 151 -0.38 14.99 9.18
N LEU A 152 -0.37 13.83 8.56
CA LEU A 152 -1.48 13.38 7.72
C LEU A 152 -2.63 12.85 8.58
N PRO A 153 -3.88 12.89 8.08
CA PRO A 153 -5.04 12.48 8.85
C PRO A 153 -4.99 11.01 9.27
N TRP A 154 -5.27 10.77 10.53
CA TRP A 154 -5.39 9.43 11.11
C TRP A 154 -6.29 9.47 12.34
N GLN A 155 -6.75 8.30 12.76
CA GLN A 155 -7.67 8.19 13.90
C GLN A 155 -7.39 6.94 14.72
N GLN A 156 -7.81 6.99 15.98
CA GLN A 156 -7.82 5.84 16.89
C GLN A 156 -9.27 5.52 17.26
N LEU A 157 -9.50 4.27 17.59
CA LEU A 157 -10.80 3.82 18.11
C LEU A 157 -10.91 4.09 19.60
#